data_b15160dce1b26591ff0d2a04e9ea8702
#
_entry.id   b15160dce1b26591ff0d2a04e9ea8702
#
_cell.length_a   1.000
_cell.length_b   1.000
_cell.length_c   1.000
_cell.angle_alpha   90.00
_cell.angle_beta   90.00
_cell.angle_gamma   90.00
#
_symmetry.space_group_name_H-M   'P 1'
#
loop_
_entity.id
_entity.type
_entity.pdbx_description
1 polymer ?
#
loop_
_entity_poly.entity_id
_entity_poly.type
_entity_poly.pdbx_seq_one_letter_code
_entity_poly.pdbx_strand_id
1 'polypeptide(L)'
;MGKKSRIICVIAGLLVLGFSAMAHAESEDLQKQIDAVKAAIPKFAVPMREVGDRFQNMYYAAKGGNWGLAAYMSKYMNAAMNPAKLTKPNEYPDWANFYSKTFDPVNKAIMAQDFKAFDKEYKAVVKECNSCHQGMGYGFIKVVPLKTPTDPGIDYKVKSKATDVPK
;
A
#
# COMPACT_ATOMS: atom_id res chain seq x y z
N MET A 1 -23.51 53.56 -30.20
CA MET A 1 -23.76 52.17 -29.70
C MET A 1 -25.23 52.13 -29.23
N GLY A 2 -26.07 51.42 -29.96
CA GLY A 2 -27.52 51.43 -29.71
C GLY A 2 -27.91 50.61 -28.48
N LYS A 3 -29.10 50.92 -27.92
CA LYS A 3 -29.70 50.24 -26.76
C LYS A 3 -29.65 48.68 -26.87
N LYS A 4 -29.83 48.15 -28.08
CA LYS A 4 -29.76 46.69 -28.37
C LYS A 4 -28.36 46.09 -28.09
N SER A 5 -27.27 46.80 -28.43
CA SER A 5 -25.89 46.34 -28.17
C SER A 5 -25.56 46.27 -26.68
N ARG A 6 -26.09 47.20 -25.87
CA ARG A 6 -25.91 47.20 -24.41
C ARG A 6 -26.64 46.04 -23.73
N ILE A 7 -27.84 45.70 -24.19
CA ILE A 7 -28.64 44.58 -23.65
C ILE A 7 -27.95 43.24 -23.95
N ILE A 8 -27.41 43.03 -25.15
CA ILE A 8 -26.70 41.79 -25.52
C ILE A 8 -25.45 41.63 -24.68
N CYS A 9 -24.68 42.69 -24.42
CA CYS A 9 -23.49 42.61 -23.56
C CYS A 9 -23.84 42.27 -22.09
N VAL A 10 -24.95 42.78 -21.56
CA VAL A 10 -25.41 42.48 -20.20
C VAL A 10 -25.85 41.01 -20.07
N ILE A 11 -26.61 40.50 -21.05
CA ILE A 11 -27.07 39.10 -21.05
C ILE A 11 -25.88 38.14 -21.18
N ALA A 12 -24.92 38.44 -22.06
CA ALA A 12 -23.71 37.65 -22.22
C ALA A 12 -22.87 37.64 -20.93
N GLY A 13 -22.75 38.79 -20.26
CA GLY A 13 -22.04 38.88 -18.97
C GLY A 13 -22.70 38.07 -17.86
N LEU A 14 -24.04 38.11 -17.77
CA LEU A 14 -24.79 37.32 -16.78
C LEU A 14 -24.70 35.81 -17.03
N LEU A 15 -24.68 35.37 -18.29
CA LEU A 15 -24.51 33.97 -18.65
C LEU A 15 -23.10 33.45 -18.27
N VAL A 16 -22.05 34.24 -18.51
CA VAL A 16 -20.68 33.88 -18.14
C VAL A 16 -20.52 33.79 -16.63
N LEU A 17 -21.10 34.72 -15.87
CA LEU A 17 -21.06 34.69 -14.41
C LEU A 17 -21.84 33.50 -13.84
N GLY A 18 -22.99 33.16 -14.43
CA GLY A 18 -23.77 31.98 -14.03
C GLY A 18 -23.03 30.66 -14.28
N PHE A 19 -22.38 30.52 -15.43
CA PHE A 19 -21.56 29.34 -15.74
C PHE A 19 -20.35 29.20 -14.80
N SER A 20 -19.68 30.29 -14.47
CA SER A 20 -18.56 30.28 -13.54
C SER A 20 -18.98 29.91 -12.12
N ALA A 21 -20.15 30.37 -11.66
CA ALA A 21 -20.66 30.01 -10.33
C ALA A 21 -21.05 28.52 -10.24
N MET A 22 -21.69 27.98 -11.29
CA MET A 22 -22.03 26.55 -11.34
C MET A 22 -20.77 25.67 -11.38
N ALA A 23 -19.78 26.01 -12.18
CA ALA A 23 -18.50 25.27 -12.23
C ALA A 23 -17.75 25.33 -10.89
N HIS A 24 -17.83 26.44 -10.15
CA HIS A 24 -17.24 26.54 -8.80
C HIS A 24 -17.96 25.64 -7.80
N ALA A 25 -19.28 25.64 -7.79
CA ALA A 25 -20.08 24.82 -6.89
C ALA A 25 -19.87 23.33 -7.13
N GLU A 26 -19.79 22.91 -8.40
CA GLU A 26 -19.47 21.53 -8.78
C GLU A 26 -18.04 21.11 -8.34
N SER A 27 -17.07 22.02 -8.50
CA SER A 27 -15.70 21.81 -8.06
C SER A 27 -15.58 21.67 -6.53
N GLU A 28 -16.31 22.48 -5.77
CA GLU A 28 -16.35 22.40 -4.31
C GLU A 28 -17.00 21.11 -3.82
N ASP A 29 -18.08 20.67 -4.47
CA ASP A 29 -18.74 19.42 -4.12
C ASP A 29 -17.85 18.20 -4.41
N LEU A 30 -17.20 18.20 -5.57
CA LEU A 30 -16.22 17.16 -5.93
C LEU A 30 -15.05 17.12 -4.94
N GLN A 31 -14.53 18.27 -4.52
CA GLN A 31 -13.46 18.35 -3.53
C GLN A 31 -13.91 17.78 -2.18
N LYS A 32 -15.12 18.06 -1.72
CA LYS A 32 -15.69 17.48 -0.50
C LYS A 32 -15.82 15.96 -0.59
N GLN A 33 -16.25 15.43 -1.74
CA GLN A 33 -16.33 13.98 -1.97
C GLN A 33 -14.94 13.34 -1.95
N ILE A 34 -13.93 13.95 -2.58
CA ILE A 34 -12.55 13.50 -2.56
C ILE A 34 -12.01 13.47 -1.12
N ASP A 35 -12.26 14.50 -0.35
CA ASP A 35 -11.79 14.59 1.02
C ASP A 35 -12.49 13.56 1.93
N ALA A 36 -13.78 13.30 1.71
CA ALA A 36 -14.52 12.26 2.39
C ALA A 36 -13.95 10.85 2.07
N VAL A 37 -13.65 10.58 0.79
CA VAL A 37 -13.02 9.33 0.37
C VAL A 37 -11.62 9.18 1.01
N LYS A 38 -10.79 10.23 0.97
CA LYS A 38 -9.47 10.21 1.63
C LYS A 38 -9.57 9.96 3.13
N ALA A 39 -10.56 10.52 3.80
CA ALA A 39 -10.80 10.32 5.22
C ALA A 39 -11.21 8.88 5.56
N ALA A 40 -11.91 8.21 4.64
CA ALA A 40 -12.35 6.82 4.78
C ALA A 40 -11.24 5.79 4.47
N ILE A 41 -10.19 6.19 3.74
CA ILE A 41 -9.07 5.29 3.43
C ILE A 41 -8.30 4.95 4.72
N PRO A 42 -7.98 3.67 4.97
CA PRO A 42 -7.22 3.26 6.14
C PRO A 42 -5.89 4.00 6.26
N LYS A 43 -5.62 4.52 7.45
CA LYS A 43 -4.32 5.16 7.76
C LYS A 43 -3.24 4.09 7.97
N PHE A 44 -1.98 4.52 8.05
CA PHE A 44 -0.77 3.70 8.03
C PHE A 44 -0.78 2.46 8.94
N ALA A 45 -1.42 2.53 10.10
CA ALA A 45 -1.48 1.41 11.06
C ALA A 45 -2.22 0.18 10.52
N VAL A 46 -3.29 0.36 9.73
CA VAL A 46 -4.05 -0.77 9.16
C VAL A 46 -3.25 -1.47 8.05
N PRO A 47 -2.74 -0.76 7.02
CA PRO A 47 -1.81 -1.35 6.07
C PRO A 47 -0.61 -2.04 6.70
N MET A 48 -0.03 -1.45 7.76
CA MET A 48 1.13 -2.02 8.42
C MET A 48 0.81 -3.34 9.15
N ARG A 49 -0.42 -3.50 9.65
CA ARG A 49 -0.89 -4.78 10.18
C ARG A 49 -0.95 -5.86 9.08
N GLU A 50 -1.51 -5.52 7.91
CA GLU A 50 -1.51 -6.40 6.74
C GLU A 50 -0.09 -6.80 6.31
N VAL A 51 0.85 -5.84 6.36
CA VAL A 51 2.27 -6.13 6.13
C VAL A 51 2.78 -7.18 7.12
N GLY A 52 2.50 -7.01 8.41
CA GLY A 52 2.94 -7.93 9.45
C GLY A 52 2.37 -9.35 9.27
N ASP A 53 1.06 -9.45 9.02
CA ASP A 53 0.38 -10.74 8.83
C ASP A 53 0.92 -11.48 7.60
N ARG A 54 1.07 -10.79 6.45
CA ARG A 54 1.62 -11.39 5.23
C ARG A 54 3.09 -11.76 5.37
N PHE A 55 3.87 -10.96 6.08
CA PHE A 55 5.27 -11.25 6.37
C PHE A 55 5.41 -12.56 7.16
N GLN A 56 4.60 -12.76 8.21
CA GLN A 56 4.61 -13.99 8.99
C GLN A 56 4.14 -15.20 8.17
N ASN A 57 3.05 -15.06 7.42
CA ASN A 57 2.50 -16.14 6.60
C ASN A 57 3.45 -16.53 5.46
N MET A 58 4.21 -15.58 4.90
CA MET A 58 5.24 -15.83 3.89
C MET A 58 6.29 -16.81 4.39
N TYR A 59 6.70 -16.69 5.66
CA TYR A 59 7.66 -17.64 6.27
C TYR A 59 7.13 -19.07 6.26
N TYR A 60 5.89 -19.27 6.65
CA TYR A 60 5.27 -20.60 6.70
C TYR A 60 5.03 -21.16 5.30
N ALA A 61 4.70 -20.33 4.34
CA ALA A 61 4.56 -20.73 2.95
C ALA A 61 5.89 -21.23 2.39
N ALA A 62 6.97 -20.47 2.54
CA ALA A 62 8.30 -20.89 2.10
C ALA A 62 8.76 -22.16 2.82
N LYS A 63 8.58 -22.25 4.15
CA LYS A 63 8.92 -23.43 4.96
C LYS A 63 8.14 -24.67 4.54
N GLY A 64 6.88 -24.52 4.14
CA GLY A 64 6.05 -25.62 3.65
C GLY A 64 6.34 -26.02 2.20
N GLY A 65 7.11 -25.22 1.46
CA GLY A 65 7.39 -25.39 0.03
C GLY A 65 6.27 -24.88 -0.87
N ASN A 66 5.37 -24.04 -0.34
CA ASN A 66 4.34 -23.32 -1.08
C ASN A 66 4.92 -21.98 -1.59
N TRP A 67 5.81 -22.07 -2.60
CA TRP A 67 6.55 -20.91 -3.10
C TRP A 67 5.68 -19.90 -3.83
N GLY A 68 4.59 -20.35 -4.48
CA GLY A 68 3.59 -19.47 -5.06
C GLY A 68 2.91 -18.63 -3.98
N LEU A 69 2.52 -19.24 -2.85
CA LEU A 69 1.97 -18.51 -1.73
C LEU A 69 3.00 -17.54 -1.11
N ALA A 70 4.26 -17.94 -0.98
CA ALA A 70 5.31 -17.06 -0.48
C ALA A 70 5.50 -15.82 -1.37
N ALA A 71 5.53 -16.01 -2.70
CA ALA A 71 5.59 -14.91 -3.67
C ALA A 71 4.34 -14.04 -3.65
N TYR A 72 3.15 -14.64 -3.52
CA TYR A 72 1.89 -13.93 -3.35
C TYR A 72 1.91 -13.03 -2.10
N MET A 73 2.31 -13.59 -0.96
CA MET A 73 2.40 -12.83 0.29
C MET A 73 3.34 -11.64 0.16
N SER A 74 4.53 -11.80 -0.45
CA SER A 74 5.48 -10.69 -0.67
C SER A 74 4.90 -9.60 -1.58
N LYS A 75 4.30 -9.98 -2.72
CA LYS A 75 3.70 -9.06 -3.69
C LYS A 75 2.60 -8.21 -3.03
N TYR A 76 1.66 -8.87 -2.36
CA TYR A 76 0.50 -8.18 -1.77
C TYR A 76 0.79 -7.53 -0.42
N MET A 77 1.84 -7.91 0.28
CA MET A 77 2.38 -7.16 1.41
C MET A 77 2.81 -5.75 0.97
N ASN A 78 3.55 -5.64 -0.14
CA ASN A 78 3.91 -4.32 -0.68
C ASN A 78 2.68 -3.54 -1.15
N ALA A 79 1.76 -4.20 -1.86
CA ALA A 79 0.53 -3.57 -2.36
C ALA A 79 -0.40 -3.09 -1.23
N ALA A 80 -0.37 -3.74 -0.06
CA ALA A 80 -1.15 -3.32 1.11
C ALA A 80 -0.84 -1.88 1.54
N MET A 81 0.37 -1.38 1.25
CA MET A 81 0.79 -0.01 1.56
C MET A 81 0.34 1.04 0.52
N ASN A 82 -0.31 0.65 -0.58
CA ASN A 82 -0.79 1.60 -1.59
C ASN A 82 -1.69 2.72 -1.03
N PRO A 83 -2.60 2.50 -0.06
CA PRO A 83 -3.38 3.57 0.56
C PRO A 83 -2.52 4.69 1.17
N ALA A 84 -1.31 4.36 1.64
CA ALA A 84 -0.40 5.33 2.22
C ALA A 84 0.11 6.37 1.20
N LYS A 85 0.08 6.08 -0.09
CA LYS A 85 0.37 7.06 -1.15
C LYS A 85 -0.53 8.30 -1.07
N LEU A 86 -1.78 8.12 -0.62
CA LEU A 86 -2.76 9.18 -0.51
C LEU A 86 -2.90 9.73 0.91
N THR A 87 -2.79 8.85 1.92
CA THR A 87 -3.03 9.22 3.32
C THR A 87 -1.79 9.70 4.05
N LYS A 88 -0.60 9.31 3.56
CA LYS A 88 0.70 9.59 4.13
C LYS A 88 1.77 9.78 3.03
N PRO A 89 1.58 10.76 2.12
CA PRO A 89 2.45 10.93 0.96
C PRO A 89 3.90 11.25 1.31
N ASN A 90 4.15 11.86 2.47
CA ASN A 90 5.50 12.19 2.91
C ASN A 90 6.25 10.99 3.48
N GLU A 91 5.54 10.04 4.12
CA GLU A 91 6.10 8.84 4.74
C GLU A 91 6.12 7.62 3.78
N TYR A 92 5.29 7.63 2.74
CA TYR A 92 5.25 6.51 1.78
C TYR A 92 6.58 6.25 1.06
N PRO A 93 7.40 7.25 0.68
CA PRO A 93 8.70 7.02 0.07
C PRO A 93 9.65 6.22 0.98
N ASP A 94 9.58 6.39 2.29
CA ASP A 94 10.40 5.61 3.24
C ASP A 94 10.02 4.13 3.19
N TRP A 95 8.73 3.81 3.14
CA TRP A 95 8.27 2.45 2.93
C TRP A 95 8.74 1.89 1.58
N ALA A 96 8.58 2.62 0.49
CA ALA A 96 8.95 2.16 -0.83
C ALA A 96 10.46 1.85 -0.93
N ASN A 97 11.29 2.71 -0.36
CA ASN A 97 12.73 2.53 -0.27
C ASN A 97 13.12 1.35 0.63
N PHE A 98 12.48 1.23 1.80
CA PHE A 98 12.64 0.11 2.71
C PHE A 98 12.31 -1.20 1.99
N TYR A 99 11.12 -1.31 1.39
CA TYR A 99 10.70 -2.53 0.70
C TYR A 99 11.66 -2.91 -0.44
N SER A 100 11.98 -1.97 -1.31
CA SER A 100 12.83 -2.25 -2.48
C SER A 100 14.21 -2.74 -2.10
N LYS A 101 14.80 -2.23 -1.02
CA LYS A 101 16.15 -2.62 -0.57
C LYS A 101 16.14 -3.89 0.29
N THR A 102 15.20 -3.97 1.23
CA THR A 102 15.21 -4.99 2.27
C THR A 102 14.60 -6.30 1.77
N PHE A 103 13.60 -6.23 0.87
CA PHE A 103 12.92 -7.42 0.37
C PHE A 103 13.48 -7.99 -0.95
N ASP A 104 14.37 -7.29 -1.64
CA ASP A 104 15.00 -7.82 -2.87
C ASP A 104 15.72 -9.17 -2.63
N PRO A 105 16.55 -9.34 -1.58
CA PRO A 105 17.17 -10.64 -1.30
C PRO A 105 16.15 -11.74 -0.95
N VAL A 106 15.10 -11.40 -0.20
CA VAL A 106 14.01 -12.34 0.13
C VAL A 106 13.29 -12.79 -1.13
N ASN A 107 12.93 -11.85 -2.01
CA ASN A 107 12.25 -12.14 -3.26
C ASN A 107 13.11 -13.02 -4.19
N LYS A 108 14.42 -12.78 -4.25
CA LYS A 108 15.36 -13.63 -4.99
C LYS A 108 15.38 -15.06 -4.44
N ALA A 109 15.41 -15.22 -3.13
CA ALA A 109 15.37 -16.54 -2.49
C ALA A 109 14.03 -17.26 -2.72
N ILE A 110 12.90 -16.53 -2.73
CA ILE A 110 11.59 -17.07 -3.08
C ILE A 110 11.58 -17.56 -4.53
N MET A 111 12.08 -16.75 -5.47
CA MET A 111 12.14 -17.14 -6.88
C MET A 111 13.07 -18.34 -7.12
N ALA A 112 14.16 -18.43 -6.37
CA ALA A 112 15.08 -19.58 -6.40
C ALA A 112 14.52 -20.82 -5.66
N GLN A 113 13.43 -20.66 -4.89
CA GLN A 113 12.85 -21.71 -4.04
C GLN A 113 13.88 -22.29 -3.03
N ASP A 114 14.80 -21.44 -2.57
CA ASP A 114 15.85 -21.79 -1.61
C ASP A 114 15.45 -21.36 -0.20
N PHE A 115 14.97 -22.33 0.60
CA PHE A 115 14.54 -22.04 1.96
C PHE A 115 15.69 -21.61 2.88
N LYS A 116 16.90 -22.11 2.66
CA LYS A 116 18.05 -21.74 3.50
C LYS A 116 18.44 -20.27 3.28
N ALA A 117 18.50 -19.84 2.03
CA ALA A 117 18.71 -18.45 1.69
C ALA A 117 17.55 -17.58 2.20
N PHE A 118 16.32 -18.01 1.97
CA PHE A 118 15.12 -17.31 2.44
C PHE A 118 15.11 -17.11 3.96
N ASP A 119 15.36 -18.15 4.76
CA ASP A 119 15.37 -18.06 6.24
C ASP A 119 16.40 -17.06 6.75
N LYS A 120 17.58 -17.03 6.12
CA LYS A 120 18.63 -16.06 6.44
C LYS A 120 18.16 -14.63 6.18
N GLU A 121 17.63 -14.37 4.99
CA GLU A 121 17.19 -13.02 4.59
C GLU A 121 15.92 -12.60 5.34
N TYR A 122 14.99 -13.52 5.63
CA TYR A 122 13.83 -13.27 6.47
C TYR A 122 14.23 -12.74 7.87
N LYS A 123 15.24 -13.37 8.49
CA LYS A 123 15.77 -12.92 9.79
C LYS A 123 16.44 -11.54 9.70
N ALA A 124 17.07 -11.22 8.59
CA ALA A 124 17.61 -9.88 8.35
C ALA A 124 16.47 -8.85 8.24
N VAL A 125 15.38 -9.16 7.51
CA VAL A 125 14.20 -8.29 7.42
C VAL A 125 13.59 -8.01 8.78
N VAL A 126 13.49 -8.99 9.69
CA VAL A 126 12.99 -8.76 11.07
C VAL A 126 13.79 -7.66 11.78
N LYS A 127 15.11 -7.63 11.60
CA LYS A 127 15.98 -6.60 12.19
C LYS A 127 15.68 -5.24 11.58
N GLU A 128 15.56 -5.18 10.25
CA GLU A 128 15.29 -3.95 9.52
C GLU A 128 13.89 -3.38 9.83
N CYS A 129 12.87 -4.24 10.01
CA CYS A 129 11.56 -3.82 10.49
C CYS A 129 11.67 -3.10 11.85
N ASN A 130 12.43 -3.68 12.78
CA ASN A 130 12.62 -3.10 14.09
C ASN A 130 13.45 -1.81 14.05
N SER A 131 14.45 -1.71 13.18
CA SER A 131 15.23 -0.49 12.95
C SER A 131 14.35 0.63 12.40
N CYS A 132 13.49 0.33 11.41
CA CYS A 132 12.54 1.27 10.85
C CYS A 132 11.55 1.75 11.92
N HIS A 133 10.95 0.84 12.69
CA HIS A 133 10.04 1.20 13.79
C HIS A 133 10.73 2.13 14.81
N GLN A 134 11.98 1.83 15.17
CA GLN A 134 12.75 2.68 16.08
C GLN A 134 12.98 4.07 15.49
N GLY A 135 13.41 4.15 14.23
CA GLY A 135 13.69 5.42 13.54
C GLY A 135 12.46 6.29 13.33
N MET A 136 11.28 5.68 13.15
CA MET A 136 9.99 6.35 12.99
C MET A 136 9.29 6.69 14.32
N GLY A 137 9.91 6.44 15.46
CA GLY A 137 9.33 6.70 16.79
C GLY A 137 8.38 5.60 17.29
N TYR A 138 8.31 4.45 16.61
CA TYR A 138 7.47 3.31 17.00
C TYR A 138 8.27 2.18 17.65
N GLY A 139 9.38 2.49 18.32
CA GLY A 139 10.27 1.48 18.93
C GLY A 139 9.63 0.58 19.99
N PHE A 140 8.43 0.92 20.46
CA PHE A 140 7.59 0.08 21.32
C PHE A 140 6.86 -1.03 20.55
N ILE A 141 6.84 -1.01 19.20
CA ILE A 141 6.32 -2.08 18.35
C ILE A 141 7.50 -2.92 17.88
N LYS A 142 7.66 -4.09 18.48
CA LYS A 142 8.72 -5.03 18.10
C LYS A 142 8.17 -6.18 17.28
N VAL A 143 8.68 -6.31 16.05
CA VAL A 143 8.45 -7.48 15.19
C VAL A 143 9.28 -8.64 15.73
N VAL A 144 8.61 -9.77 15.95
CA VAL A 144 9.23 -11.04 16.36
C VAL A 144 8.67 -12.17 15.49
N PRO A 145 9.48 -13.19 15.12
CA PRO A 145 8.96 -14.35 14.41
C PRO A 145 7.93 -15.09 15.26
N LEU A 146 6.77 -15.39 14.67
CA LEU A 146 5.72 -16.16 15.34
C LEU A 146 6.05 -17.66 15.30
N LYS A 147 5.47 -18.41 16.24
CA LYS A 147 5.58 -19.89 16.28
C LYS A 147 4.58 -20.58 15.34
N THR A 148 3.54 -19.86 14.93
CA THR A 148 2.46 -20.32 14.03
C THR A 148 2.14 -19.23 13.04
N PRO A 149 1.54 -19.54 11.86
CA PRO A 149 1.05 -18.51 10.94
C PRO A 149 -0.08 -17.71 11.59
N THR A 150 -0.30 -16.49 11.09
CA THR A 150 -1.43 -15.62 11.53
C THR A 150 -2.75 -16.09 10.93
N ASP A 151 -2.72 -16.76 9.79
CA ASP A 151 -3.90 -17.32 9.14
C ASP A 151 -3.87 -18.87 9.18
N PRO A 152 -4.53 -19.48 10.15
CA PRO A 152 -4.58 -20.94 10.28
C PRO A 152 -5.46 -21.63 9.22
N GLY A 153 -6.26 -20.86 8.46
CA GLY A 153 -7.15 -21.39 7.42
C GLY A 153 -6.44 -21.70 6.09
N ILE A 154 -5.16 -21.42 5.98
CA ILE A 154 -4.38 -21.65 4.76
C ILE A 154 -3.54 -22.93 4.89
N ASP A 155 -3.56 -23.79 3.85
CA ASP A 155 -2.62 -24.90 3.76
C ASP A 155 -1.27 -24.44 3.21
N TYR A 156 -0.32 -24.30 4.10
CA TYR A 156 1.05 -23.88 3.78
C TYR A 156 1.90 -24.99 3.14
N LYS A 157 1.42 -26.24 3.09
CA LYS A 157 2.20 -27.40 2.58
C LYS A 157 1.88 -27.75 1.13
N VAL A 158 0.92 -27.06 0.51
CA VAL A 158 0.65 -27.17 -0.92
C VAL A 158 1.96 -26.87 -1.68
N LYS A 159 2.34 -27.75 -2.62
CA LYS A 159 3.52 -27.54 -3.44
C LYS A 159 3.19 -26.66 -4.62
N SER A 160 3.88 -25.54 -4.72
CA SER A 160 3.70 -24.58 -5.82
C SER A 160 5.02 -23.91 -6.17
N LYS A 161 5.09 -23.28 -7.34
CA LYS A 161 6.25 -22.50 -7.79
C LYS A 161 6.02 -21.02 -7.56
N ALA A 162 7.07 -20.26 -7.33
CA ALA A 162 7.00 -18.81 -7.19
C ALA A 162 6.39 -18.13 -8.44
N THR A 163 6.52 -18.75 -9.62
CA THR A 163 5.96 -18.29 -10.89
C THR A 163 4.47 -18.52 -11.06
N ASP A 164 3.82 -19.27 -10.16
CA ASP A 164 2.38 -19.57 -10.24
C ASP A 164 1.51 -18.38 -9.84
N VAL A 165 2.10 -17.32 -9.28
CA VAL A 165 1.37 -16.10 -8.92
C VAL A 165 0.93 -15.35 -10.17
N PRO A 166 -0.37 -15.07 -10.34
CA PRO A 166 -0.86 -14.30 -11.48
C PRO A 166 -0.23 -12.91 -11.57
N LYS A 167 -0.03 -12.43 -12.80
CA LYS A 167 0.55 -11.11 -13.10
C LYS A 167 -0.34 -9.96 -12.65
#